data_9dd77fed921f2acea1a8eefc12715676
#
_entry.id   9dd77fed921f2acea1a8eefc12715676
#
_cell.length_a   1.000
_cell.length_b   1.000
_cell.length_c   1.000
_cell.angle_alpha   90.00
_cell.angle_beta   90.00
_cell.angle_gamma   90.00
#
_symmetry.space_group_name_H-M   'P 1'
#
loop_
_entity.id
_entity.type
_entity.pdbx_description
1 polymer ?
#
loop_
_entity_poly.entity_id
_entity_poly.type
_entity_poly.pdbx_seq_one_letter_code
_entity_poly.pdbx_strand_id
1 'polypeptide(L)'
;GTGLAELAVGLYLLYFVLRRSPALRLEKGERLHLDRTQLRMVLRIAAPVASEKVILSTAQIVSTAIVAPLGTVAIAANSFAVTAESLCYMPAYGIQSAAAMLVGQSVGAGRRRMARRLGWVTVLLGIVVMVVTGGLLYAFAPQMMAILTPDSDIIALGTRVLRIEAFAEAMYGASIVAGGVFQGAGSTLVPTLFN
;
A
#
# COMPACT_ATOMS: atom_id res chain seq x y z
N GLY A 1 4.66 22.17 0.38
CA GLY A 1 5.53 21.29 -0.38
C GLY A 1 4.83 20.16 -1.14
N THR A 2 4.05 19.30 -0.48
CA THR A 2 3.50 18.08 -1.08
C THR A 2 2.57 18.33 -2.26
N GLY A 3 1.63 19.28 -2.16
CA GLY A 3 0.68 19.58 -3.24
C GLY A 3 1.34 20.04 -4.56
N LEU A 4 2.43 20.81 -4.48
CA LEU A 4 3.18 21.22 -5.66
C LEU A 4 3.92 20.04 -6.31
N ALA A 5 4.45 19.12 -5.51
CA ALA A 5 5.11 17.92 -6.00
C ALA A 5 4.09 17.00 -6.69
N GLU A 6 2.92 16.80 -6.10
CA GLU A 6 1.83 16.00 -6.70
C GLU A 6 1.31 16.60 -8.00
N LEU A 7 1.16 17.93 -8.07
CA LEU A 7 0.80 18.62 -9.32
C LEU A 7 1.88 18.45 -10.39
N ALA A 8 3.15 18.59 -10.03
CA ALA A 8 4.25 18.41 -10.98
C ALA A 8 4.30 16.98 -11.54
N VAL A 9 4.15 15.97 -10.67
CA VAL A 9 4.10 14.57 -11.08
C VAL A 9 2.86 14.29 -11.93
N GLY A 10 1.69 14.83 -11.55
CA GLY A 10 0.46 14.69 -12.33
C GLY A 10 0.57 15.29 -13.72
N LEU A 11 1.11 16.49 -13.85
CA LEU A 11 1.36 17.15 -15.14
C LEU A 11 2.39 16.39 -15.97
N TYR A 12 3.47 15.88 -15.36
CA TYR A 12 4.45 15.06 -16.04
C TYR A 12 3.85 13.76 -16.60
N LEU A 13 3.07 13.05 -15.78
CA LEU A 13 2.37 11.84 -16.21
C LEU A 13 1.36 12.12 -17.34
N LEU A 14 0.60 13.20 -17.23
CA LEU A 14 -0.33 13.64 -18.26
C LEU A 14 0.42 13.94 -19.57
N TYR A 15 1.52 14.67 -19.52
CA TYR A 15 2.38 14.93 -20.68
C TYR A 15 2.91 13.63 -21.29
N PHE A 16 3.36 12.69 -20.44
CA PHE A 16 3.88 11.39 -20.90
C PHE A 16 2.80 10.57 -21.61
N VAL A 17 1.59 10.48 -21.04
CA VAL A 17 0.44 9.77 -21.63
C VAL A 17 0.04 10.39 -22.95
N LEU A 18 -0.06 11.73 -23.03
CA LEU A 18 -0.52 12.42 -24.24
C LEU A 18 0.51 12.43 -25.37
N ARG A 19 1.82 12.39 -25.03
CA ARG A 19 2.88 12.58 -26.03
C ARG A 19 3.73 11.35 -26.30
N ARG A 20 3.95 10.48 -25.32
CA ARG A 20 4.93 9.38 -25.41
C ARG A 20 4.34 7.97 -25.36
N SER A 21 3.13 7.78 -24.86
CA SER A 21 2.55 6.43 -24.78
C SER A 21 1.82 6.08 -26.08
N PRO A 22 2.29 5.13 -26.88
CA PRO A 22 1.57 4.72 -28.10
C PRO A 22 0.26 3.99 -27.78
N ALA A 23 0.12 3.40 -26.57
CA ALA A 23 -1.05 2.63 -26.18
C ALA A 23 -2.15 3.46 -25.49
N LEU A 24 -1.79 4.64 -24.93
CA LEU A 24 -2.70 5.49 -24.15
C LEU A 24 -2.88 6.88 -24.78
N ARG A 25 -2.34 7.09 -25.99
CA ARG A 25 -2.44 8.37 -26.69
C ARG A 25 -3.87 8.58 -27.14
N LEU A 26 -4.49 9.64 -26.67
CA LEU A 26 -5.78 10.10 -27.17
C LEU A 26 -5.61 10.57 -28.61
N GLU A 27 -6.27 9.92 -29.55
CA GLU A 27 -6.28 10.36 -30.95
C GLU A 27 -7.17 11.59 -31.11
N LYS A 28 -6.72 12.55 -31.95
CA LYS A 28 -7.52 13.74 -32.26
C LYS A 28 -8.79 13.30 -32.97
N GLY A 29 -9.91 13.36 -32.24
CA GLY A 29 -11.23 12.99 -32.80
C GLY A 29 -11.94 11.88 -32.02
N GLU A 30 -11.29 11.20 -31.08
CA GLU A 30 -11.95 10.30 -30.16
C GLU A 30 -12.91 11.10 -29.25
N ARG A 31 -14.19 10.84 -29.41
CA ARG A 31 -15.19 11.35 -28.47
C ARG A 31 -15.09 10.54 -27.20
N LEU A 32 -14.78 11.20 -26.08
CA LEU A 32 -14.88 10.61 -24.74
C LEU A 32 -16.34 10.15 -24.54
N HIS A 33 -16.62 8.91 -24.87
CA HIS A 33 -17.92 8.30 -24.65
C HIS A 33 -17.86 7.53 -23.33
N LEU A 34 -18.48 8.07 -22.30
CA LEU A 34 -18.68 7.35 -21.02
C LEU A 34 -19.75 6.29 -21.27
N ASP A 35 -19.33 5.08 -21.63
CA ASP A 35 -20.22 3.94 -21.73
C ASP A 35 -20.63 3.51 -20.31
N ARG A 36 -21.94 3.38 -20.10
CA ARG A 36 -22.55 2.97 -18.84
C ARG A 36 -22.01 1.61 -18.35
N THR A 37 -21.63 0.75 -19.28
CA THR A 37 -21.06 -0.57 -19.03
C THR A 37 -19.64 -0.44 -18.45
N GLN A 38 -18.81 0.42 -19.04
CA GLN A 38 -17.47 0.71 -18.57
C GLN A 38 -17.50 1.39 -17.20
N LEU A 39 -18.39 2.37 -17.01
CA LEU A 39 -18.57 3.05 -15.74
C LEU A 39 -18.97 2.07 -14.62
N ARG A 40 -19.90 1.15 -14.91
CA ARG A 40 -20.30 0.11 -13.95
C ARG A 40 -19.15 -0.83 -13.61
N MET A 41 -18.33 -1.19 -14.58
CA MET A 41 -17.14 -2.03 -14.35
C MET A 41 -16.12 -1.31 -13.46
N VAL A 42 -15.82 -0.05 -13.76
CA VAL A 42 -14.91 0.78 -12.94
C VAL A 42 -15.44 0.92 -11.51
N LEU A 43 -16.71 1.26 -11.33
CA LEU A 43 -17.32 1.39 -10.01
C LEU A 43 -17.33 0.08 -9.23
N ARG A 44 -17.57 -1.04 -9.90
CA ARG A 44 -17.53 -2.38 -9.26
C ARG A 44 -16.15 -2.74 -8.72
N ILE A 45 -15.09 -2.24 -9.33
CA ILE A 45 -13.70 -2.46 -8.88
C ILE A 45 -13.30 -1.39 -7.87
N ALA A 46 -13.64 -0.13 -8.13
CA ALA A 46 -13.21 1.01 -7.32
C ALA A 46 -13.93 1.08 -5.97
N ALA A 47 -15.23 0.74 -5.91
CA ALA A 47 -16.01 0.89 -4.68
C ALA A 47 -15.50 0.01 -3.52
N PRO A 48 -15.19 -1.31 -3.71
CA PRO A 48 -14.60 -2.11 -2.65
C PRO A 48 -13.24 -1.57 -2.19
N VAL A 49 -12.37 -1.16 -3.12
CA VAL A 49 -11.05 -0.61 -2.79
C VAL A 49 -11.18 0.71 -2.03
N ALA A 50 -12.11 1.56 -2.42
CA ALA A 50 -12.39 2.81 -1.71
C ALA A 50 -12.92 2.54 -0.30
N SER A 51 -13.84 1.59 -0.13
CA SER A 51 -14.36 1.23 1.19
C SER A 51 -13.28 0.63 2.10
N GLU A 52 -12.39 -0.20 1.57
CA GLU A 52 -11.21 -0.70 2.30
C GLU A 52 -10.36 0.45 2.82
N LYS A 53 -10.03 1.44 1.97
CA LYS A 53 -9.24 2.61 2.38
C LYS A 53 -9.94 3.46 3.44
N VAL A 54 -11.26 3.64 3.34
CA VAL A 54 -12.05 4.35 4.37
C VAL A 54 -12.02 3.60 5.70
N ILE A 55 -12.16 2.27 5.69
CA ILE A 55 -12.10 1.44 6.91
C ILE A 55 -10.72 1.56 7.56
N LEU A 56 -9.64 1.40 6.79
CA LEU A 56 -8.27 1.51 7.30
C LEU A 56 -7.98 2.90 7.86
N SER A 57 -8.40 3.97 7.18
CA SER A 57 -8.24 5.35 7.68
C SER A 57 -9.05 5.57 8.96
N THR A 58 -10.26 5.01 9.06
CA THR A 58 -11.08 5.10 10.26
C THR A 58 -10.43 4.34 11.42
N ALA A 59 -9.90 3.14 11.17
CA ALA A 59 -9.17 2.36 12.17
C ALA A 59 -7.94 3.14 12.70
N GLN A 60 -7.22 3.83 11.84
CA GLN A 60 -6.09 4.68 12.22
C GLN A 60 -6.53 5.83 13.15
N ILE A 61 -7.66 6.50 12.83
CA ILE A 61 -8.22 7.56 13.66
C ILE A 61 -8.64 7.01 15.02
N VAL A 62 -9.32 5.86 15.05
CA VAL A 62 -9.73 5.20 16.30
C VAL A 62 -8.52 4.79 17.13
N SER A 63 -7.49 4.22 16.52
CA SER A 63 -6.24 3.88 17.20
C SER A 63 -5.61 5.10 17.85
N THR A 64 -5.52 6.22 17.14
CA THR A 64 -5.01 7.49 17.68
C THR A 64 -5.88 8.01 18.83
N ALA A 65 -7.20 7.89 18.73
CA ALA A 65 -8.13 8.30 19.78
C ALA A 65 -8.00 7.45 21.06
N ILE A 66 -7.68 6.16 20.91
CA ILE A 66 -7.40 5.26 22.06
C ILE A 66 -6.08 5.64 22.75
N VAL A 67 -5.09 6.05 21.98
CA VAL A 67 -3.77 6.46 22.52
C VAL A 67 -3.82 7.86 23.14
N ALA A 68 -4.73 8.73 22.69
CA ALA A 68 -4.81 10.12 23.13
C ALA A 68 -4.89 10.32 24.65
N PRO A 69 -5.66 9.53 25.44
CA PRO A 69 -5.72 9.67 26.90
C PRO A 69 -4.41 9.34 27.63
N LEU A 70 -3.48 8.64 26.97
CA LEU A 70 -2.18 8.26 27.55
C LEU A 70 -1.17 9.42 27.59
N GLY A 71 -1.53 10.56 27.04
CA GLY A 71 -0.73 11.78 27.07
C GLY A 71 0.08 12.04 25.79
N THR A 72 0.71 13.21 25.77
CA THR A 72 1.41 13.73 24.57
C THR A 72 2.61 12.85 24.14
N VAL A 73 3.32 12.27 25.11
CA VAL A 73 4.45 11.36 24.84
C VAL A 73 3.98 10.11 24.10
N ALA A 74 2.85 9.53 24.49
CA ALA A 74 2.31 8.34 23.85
C ALA A 74 1.82 8.64 22.41
N ILE A 75 1.16 9.79 22.20
CA ILE A 75 0.72 10.23 20.87
C ILE A 75 1.94 10.45 19.96
N ALA A 76 2.98 11.13 20.46
CA ALA A 76 4.20 11.38 19.70
C ALA A 76 4.92 10.06 19.37
N ALA A 77 5.08 9.17 20.35
CA ALA A 77 5.71 7.87 20.14
C ALA A 77 4.96 7.03 19.08
N ASN A 78 3.62 6.99 19.15
CA ASN A 78 2.79 6.30 18.16
C ASN A 78 2.95 6.92 16.76
N SER A 79 2.92 8.24 16.64
CA SER A 79 3.08 8.93 15.34
C SER A 79 4.44 8.69 14.71
N PHE A 80 5.51 8.70 15.51
CA PHE A 80 6.86 8.40 15.03
C PHE A 80 7.04 6.92 14.72
N ALA A 81 6.43 6.01 15.49
CA ALA A 81 6.45 4.59 15.22
C ALA A 81 5.77 4.30 13.86
N VAL A 82 4.57 4.82 13.61
CA VAL A 82 3.88 4.68 12.33
C VAL A 82 4.69 5.25 11.16
N THR A 83 5.42 6.35 11.38
CA THR A 83 6.29 6.94 10.36
C THR A 83 7.49 6.02 10.05
N ALA A 84 8.12 5.47 11.07
CA ALA A 84 9.23 4.53 10.92
C ALA A 84 8.77 3.23 10.24
N GLU A 85 7.63 2.68 10.67
CA GLU A 85 7.01 1.50 10.09
C GLU A 85 6.64 1.69 8.61
N SER A 86 6.20 2.90 8.22
CA SER A 86 5.84 3.19 6.82
C SER A 86 6.97 2.92 5.83
N LEU A 87 8.23 3.05 6.26
CA LEU A 87 9.39 2.70 5.44
C LEU A 87 9.50 1.20 5.18
N CYS A 88 9.00 0.37 6.12
CA CYS A 88 9.07 -1.08 5.99
C CYS A 88 8.09 -1.61 4.95
N TYR A 89 6.88 -1.07 4.86
CA TYR A 89 5.92 -1.59 3.88
C TYR A 89 5.96 -0.90 2.52
N MET A 90 6.76 0.12 2.30
CA MET A 90 6.97 0.69 0.96
C MET A 90 7.39 -0.37 -0.08
N PRO A 91 8.36 -1.27 0.20
CA PRO A 91 8.69 -2.35 -0.73
C PRO A 91 7.53 -3.31 -1.00
N ALA A 92 6.72 -3.62 0.02
CA ALA A 92 5.55 -4.49 -0.14
C ALA A 92 4.50 -3.89 -1.09
N TYR A 93 4.24 -2.58 -1.03
CA TYR A 93 3.37 -1.89 -1.99
C TYR A 93 3.93 -1.92 -3.42
N GLY A 94 5.26 -1.85 -3.58
CA GLY A 94 5.90 -2.04 -4.87
C GLY A 94 5.64 -3.44 -5.44
N ILE A 95 5.81 -4.48 -4.59
CA ILE A 95 5.54 -5.87 -4.97
C ILE A 95 4.05 -6.08 -5.24
N GLN A 96 3.16 -5.49 -4.45
CA GLN A 96 1.70 -5.51 -4.66
C GLN A 96 1.32 -4.99 -6.05
N SER A 97 1.88 -3.85 -6.44
CA SER A 97 1.60 -3.24 -7.75
C SER A 97 2.11 -4.12 -8.89
N ALA A 98 3.31 -4.70 -8.75
CA ALA A 98 3.85 -5.66 -9.70
C ALA A 98 3.00 -6.93 -9.78
N ALA A 99 2.56 -7.47 -8.64
CA ALA A 99 1.69 -8.64 -8.57
C ALA A 99 0.36 -8.40 -9.29
N ALA A 100 -0.29 -7.26 -9.04
CA ALA A 100 -1.54 -6.89 -9.70
C ALA A 100 -1.38 -6.83 -11.22
N MET A 101 -0.28 -6.24 -11.71
CA MET A 101 0.00 -6.14 -13.14
C MET A 101 0.27 -7.52 -13.77
N LEU A 102 1.16 -8.32 -13.19
CA LEU A 102 1.57 -9.62 -13.74
C LEU A 102 0.41 -10.62 -13.75
N VAL A 103 -0.35 -10.65 -12.65
CA VAL A 103 -1.54 -11.53 -12.56
C VAL A 103 -2.63 -11.06 -13.53
N GLY A 104 -2.90 -9.75 -13.60
CA GLY A 104 -3.88 -9.17 -14.52
C GLY A 104 -3.57 -9.48 -15.97
N GLN A 105 -2.33 -9.30 -16.40
CA GLN A 105 -1.88 -9.66 -17.77
C GLN A 105 -2.03 -11.15 -18.03
N SER A 106 -1.69 -12.01 -17.07
CA SER A 106 -1.80 -13.46 -17.19
C SER A 106 -3.25 -13.93 -17.29
N VAL A 107 -4.15 -13.31 -16.53
CA VAL A 107 -5.60 -13.57 -16.58
C VAL A 107 -6.18 -13.08 -17.90
N GLY A 108 -5.82 -11.87 -18.34
CA GLY A 108 -6.25 -11.32 -19.63
C GLY A 108 -5.80 -12.14 -20.83
N ALA A 109 -4.60 -12.77 -20.74
CA ALA A 109 -4.09 -13.71 -21.75
C ALA A 109 -4.70 -15.13 -21.64
N GLY A 110 -5.65 -15.39 -20.74
CA GLY A 110 -6.25 -16.72 -20.52
C GLY A 110 -5.33 -17.73 -19.82
N ARG A 111 -4.14 -17.33 -19.38
CA ARG A 111 -3.11 -18.21 -18.81
C ARG A 111 -3.28 -18.41 -17.29
N ARG A 112 -4.35 -19.05 -16.87
CA ARG A 112 -4.72 -19.22 -15.43
C ARG A 112 -3.63 -19.90 -14.59
N ARG A 113 -2.90 -20.90 -15.15
CA ARG A 113 -1.80 -21.56 -14.42
C ARG A 113 -0.66 -20.58 -14.12
N MET A 114 -0.33 -19.72 -15.07
CA MET A 114 0.70 -18.70 -14.92
C MET A 114 0.28 -17.65 -13.89
N ALA A 115 -0.96 -17.18 -13.95
CA ALA A 115 -1.52 -16.24 -12.97
C ALA A 115 -1.40 -16.77 -11.53
N ARG A 116 -1.79 -18.05 -11.31
CA ARG A 116 -1.65 -18.70 -9.99
C ARG A 116 -0.19 -18.79 -9.55
N ARG A 117 0.73 -19.20 -10.44
CA ARG A 117 2.15 -19.33 -10.11
C ARG A 117 2.75 -17.97 -9.75
N LEU A 118 2.48 -16.94 -10.55
CA LEU A 118 2.95 -15.59 -10.29
C LEU A 118 2.37 -15.03 -8.99
N GLY A 119 1.08 -15.27 -8.72
CA GLY A 119 0.46 -14.88 -7.46
C GLY A 119 1.18 -15.48 -6.23
N TRP A 120 1.44 -16.79 -6.23
CA TRP A 120 2.18 -17.41 -5.14
C TRP A 120 3.60 -16.91 -5.00
N VAL A 121 4.32 -16.76 -6.11
CA VAL A 121 5.73 -16.29 -6.10
C VAL A 121 5.80 -14.86 -5.57
N THR A 122 4.89 -13.99 -5.97
CA THR A 122 4.87 -12.59 -5.50
C THR A 122 4.48 -12.48 -4.03
N VAL A 123 3.53 -13.29 -3.55
CA VAL A 123 3.17 -13.33 -2.11
C VAL A 123 4.36 -13.81 -1.27
N LEU A 124 5.01 -14.91 -1.67
CA LEU A 124 6.20 -15.40 -0.98
C LEU A 124 7.33 -14.37 -0.98
N LEU A 125 7.56 -13.70 -2.10
CA LEU A 125 8.53 -12.62 -2.19
C LEU A 125 8.18 -11.48 -1.23
N GLY A 126 6.90 -11.09 -1.16
CA GLY A 126 6.41 -10.08 -0.22
C GLY A 126 6.68 -10.47 1.23
N ILE A 127 6.37 -11.71 1.62
CA ILE A 127 6.65 -12.22 2.97
C ILE A 127 8.15 -12.15 3.28
N VAL A 128 9.00 -12.64 2.38
CA VAL A 128 10.46 -12.64 2.58
C VAL A 128 10.99 -11.21 2.74
N VAL A 129 10.57 -10.30 1.88
CA VAL A 129 10.99 -8.89 1.97
C VAL A 129 10.53 -8.28 3.28
N MET A 130 9.28 -8.51 3.69
CA MET A 130 8.74 -7.96 4.94
C MET A 130 9.36 -8.59 6.18
N VAL A 131 9.75 -9.87 6.16
CA VAL A 131 10.53 -10.49 7.23
C VAL A 131 11.90 -9.84 7.35
N VAL A 132 12.54 -9.54 6.23
CA VAL A 132 13.85 -8.88 6.24
C VAL A 132 13.73 -7.43 6.74
N THR A 133 12.79 -6.66 6.20
CA THR A 133 12.58 -5.26 6.63
C THR A 133 12.09 -5.18 8.07
N GLY A 134 11.19 -6.07 8.51
CA GLY A 134 10.75 -6.16 9.90
C GLY A 134 11.89 -6.56 10.85
N GLY A 135 12.77 -7.48 10.43
CA GLY A 135 13.98 -7.82 11.17
C GLY A 135 14.94 -6.63 11.32
N LEU A 136 15.11 -5.86 10.26
CA LEU A 136 15.88 -4.61 10.30
C LEU A 136 15.20 -3.58 11.21
N LEU A 137 13.88 -3.42 11.10
CA LEU A 137 13.10 -2.54 11.97
C LEU A 137 13.28 -2.92 13.45
N TYR A 138 13.19 -4.20 13.77
CA TYR A 138 13.40 -4.70 15.14
C TYR A 138 14.81 -4.39 15.65
N ALA A 139 15.84 -4.64 14.84
CA ALA A 139 17.24 -4.43 15.21
C ALA A 139 17.59 -2.95 15.35
N PHE A 140 17.11 -2.11 14.44
CA PHE A 140 17.43 -0.69 14.36
C PHE A 140 16.34 0.22 14.94
N ALA A 141 15.33 -0.32 15.63
CA ALA A 141 14.24 0.47 16.21
C ALA A 141 14.70 1.66 17.07
N PRO A 142 15.68 1.54 17.99
CA PRO A 142 16.14 2.67 18.77
C PRO A 142 16.78 3.77 17.90
N GLN A 143 17.56 3.38 16.89
CA GLN A 143 18.23 4.33 15.99
C GLN A 143 17.21 5.05 15.10
N MET A 144 16.22 4.35 14.62
CA MET A 144 15.14 4.95 13.81
C MET A 144 14.35 5.97 14.63
N MET A 145 14.02 5.65 15.90
CA MET A 145 13.36 6.59 16.79
C MET A 145 14.26 7.80 17.12
N ALA A 146 15.56 7.58 17.34
CA ALA A 146 16.51 8.66 17.64
C ALA A 146 16.72 9.64 16.48
N ILE A 147 16.49 9.20 15.23
CA ILE A 147 16.51 10.11 14.06
C ILE A 147 15.27 11.02 14.04
N LEU A 148 14.13 10.51 14.53
CA LEU A 148 12.85 11.22 14.48
C LEU A 148 12.66 12.19 15.66
N THR A 149 13.25 11.90 16.81
CA THR A 149 13.10 12.73 18.01
C THR A 149 14.34 12.62 18.93
N PRO A 150 14.71 13.72 19.61
CA PRO A 150 15.75 13.68 20.66
C PRO A 150 15.23 13.28 22.04
N ASP A 151 13.91 13.13 22.23
CA ASP A 151 13.28 12.86 23.52
C ASP A 151 13.44 11.38 23.89
N SER A 152 14.11 11.14 25.05
CA SER A 152 14.43 9.79 25.53
C SER A 152 13.19 8.96 25.89
N ASP A 153 12.13 9.59 26.39
CA ASP A 153 10.91 8.88 26.81
C ASP A 153 10.13 8.42 25.58
N ILE A 154 10.07 9.28 24.54
CA ILE A 154 9.45 8.95 23.26
C ILE A 154 10.25 7.85 22.55
N ILE A 155 11.59 7.91 22.57
CA ILE A 155 12.46 6.87 21.99
C ILE A 155 12.23 5.52 22.68
N ALA A 156 12.20 5.51 24.01
CA ALA A 156 12.03 4.29 24.79
C ALA A 156 10.66 3.63 24.52
N LEU A 157 9.59 4.42 24.52
CA LEU A 157 8.24 3.93 24.26
C LEU A 157 8.08 3.50 22.78
N GLY A 158 8.48 4.33 21.84
CA GLY A 158 8.39 4.03 20.42
C GLY A 158 9.21 2.81 19.98
N THR A 159 10.39 2.62 20.58
CA THR A 159 11.20 1.41 20.34
C THR A 159 10.46 0.13 20.76
N ARG A 160 9.74 0.16 21.88
CA ARG A 160 8.95 -1.00 22.34
C ARG A 160 7.80 -1.28 21.38
N VAL A 161 7.09 -0.25 20.94
CA VAL A 161 6.00 -0.35 19.97
C VAL A 161 6.52 -0.95 18.66
N LEU A 162 7.57 -0.39 18.07
CA LEU A 162 8.17 -0.87 16.81
C LEU A 162 8.62 -2.34 16.88
N ARG A 163 9.18 -2.76 18.03
CA ARG A 163 9.58 -4.16 18.20
C ARG A 163 8.41 -5.13 18.25
N ILE A 164 7.27 -4.71 18.80
CA ILE A 164 6.05 -5.52 18.80
C ILE A 164 5.49 -5.61 17.38
N GLU A 165 5.40 -4.47 16.68
CA GLU A 165 4.89 -4.39 15.30
C GLU A 165 5.75 -5.18 14.31
N ALA A 166 7.08 -5.22 14.50
CA ALA A 166 8.00 -5.98 13.66
C ALA A 166 7.63 -7.48 13.51
N PHE A 167 6.96 -8.07 14.49
CA PHE A 167 6.47 -9.45 14.39
C PHE A 167 5.24 -9.57 13.49
N ALA A 168 4.44 -8.52 13.36
CA ALA A 168 3.27 -8.51 12.50
C ALA A 168 3.62 -8.26 11.02
N GLU A 169 4.82 -7.73 10.73
CA GLU A 169 5.25 -7.33 9.38
C GLU A 169 5.15 -8.44 8.34
N ALA A 170 5.48 -9.68 8.70
CA ALA A 170 5.38 -10.82 7.80
C ALA A 170 3.92 -11.08 7.36
N MET A 171 2.97 -10.92 8.29
CA MET A 171 1.54 -11.09 8.01
C MET A 171 1.01 -9.93 7.19
N TYR A 172 1.44 -8.70 7.47
CA TYR A 172 1.12 -7.53 6.66
C TYR A 172 1.63 -7.68 5.23
N GLY A 173 2.87 -8.16 5.05
CA GLY A 173 3.43 -8.44 3.72
C GLY A 173 2.59 -9.42 2.91
N ALA A 174 2.15 -10.52 3.55
CA ALA A 174 1.25 -11.48 2.93
C ALA A 174 -0.08 -10.84 2.53
N SER A 175 -0.71 -10.06 3.43
CA SER A 175 -1.99 -9.40 3.20
C SER A 175 -1.90 -8.36 2.08
N ILE A 176 -0.92 -7.45 2.15
CA ILE A 176 -0.72 -6.40 1.15
C ILE A 176 -0.53 -7.00 -0.25
N VAL A 177 0.38 -7.96 -0.40
CA VAL A 177 0.69 -8.52 -1.72
C VAL A 177 -0.42 -9.42 -2.24
N ALA A 178 -1.09 -10.20 -1.36
CA ALA A 178 -2.27 -10.98 -1.74
C ALA A 178 -3.40 -10.08 -2.23
N GLY A 179 -3.61 -8.91 -1.60
CA GLY A 179 -4.53 -7.88 -2.08
C GLY A 179 -4.27 -7.51 -3.54
N GLY A 180 -2.99 -7.28 -3.91
CA GLY A 180 -2.60 -7.01 -5.29
C GLY A 180 -2.88 -8.17 -6.24
N VAL A 181 -2.62 -9.41 -5.82
CA VAL A 181 -2.92 -10.61 -6.61
C VAL A 181 -4.43 -10.71 -6.92
N PHE A 182 -5.28 -10.50 -5.90
CA PHE A 182 -6.74 -10.52 -6.08
C PHE A 182 -7.24 -9.36 -6.94
N GLN A 183 -6.68 -8.17 -6.77
CA GLN A 183 -6.99 -7.01 -7.63
C GLN A 183 -6.63 -7.31 -9.09
N GLY A 184 -5.45 -7.88 -9.35
CA GLY A 184 -5.02 -8.30 -10.68
C GLY A 184 -5.91 -9.40 -11.27
N ALA A 185 -6.43 -10.29 -10.43
CA ALA A 185 -7.39 -11.32 -10.85
C ALA A 185 -8.81 -10.78 -11.11
N GLY A 186 -9.07 -9.49 -10.85
CA GLY A 186 -10.39 -8.87 -10.98
C GLY A 186 -11.34 -9.16 -9.81
N SER A 187 -10.84 -9.74 -8.72
CA SER A 187 -11.61 -10.04 -7.51
C SER A 187 -11.22 -9.09 -6.39
N THR A 188 -11.92 -7.98 -6.26
CA THR A 188 -11.65 -6.95 -5.25
C THR A 188 -12.42 -7.14 -3.95
N LEU A 189 -13.50 -7.95 -3.97
CA LEU A 189 -14.32 -8.22 -2.78
C LEU A 189 -13.60 -9.09 -1.74
N VAL A 190 -12.77 -10.05 -2.20
CA VAL A 190 -12.09 -10.99 -1.29
C VAL A 190 -11.11 -10.24 -0.36
N PRO A 191 -10.18 -9.41 -0.83
CA PRO A 191 -9.29 -8.66 0.06
C PRO A 191 -10.05 -7.70 0.99
N THR A 192 -11.12 -7.06 0.51
CA THR A 192 -11.93 -6.13 1.34
C THR A 192 -12.62 -6.81 2.53
N LEU A 193 -12.89 -8.11 2.45
CA LEU A 193 -13.52 -8.87 3.53
C LEU A 193 -12.53 -9.46 4.54
N PHE A 194 -11.25 -9.59 4.15
CA PHE A 194 -10.22 -10.25 4.97
C PHE A 194 -9.15 -9.28 5.50
N ASN A 195 -9.13 -8.02 5.08
CA ASN A 195 -8.34 -6.93 5.62
C ASN A 195 -9.16 -6.09 6.60
#